data_0927df47359953ab033ad1eedf24d132
#
_entry.id   0927df47359953ab033ad1eedf24d132
#
_cell.length_a   1.000
_cell.length_b   1.000
_cell.length_c   1.000
_cell.angle_alpha   90.00
_cell.angle_beta   90.00
_cell.angle_gamma   90.00
#
_symmetry.space_group_name_H-M   'P 1'
#
loop_
_entity.id
_entity.type
_entity.pdbx_description
1 polymer ?
#
loop_
_entity_poly.entity_id
_entity_poly.type
_entity_poly.pdbx_seq_one_letter_code
_entity_poly.pdbx_strand_id
1 'polypeptide(L)'
;MIPNLLIQDLVRSRQSLEAETQMEIASGWGPRQKIIGPVLSIPYIEELPGDDGTSIIQHVLRVLPKTMNIDIKLTTQERQKSIYTAILYQSAHEVNGVFDLPKPSRFGKYTTDILWENAVIDIGISAASSLDSVVYIEVAEQRYKMESGPSDSQIFGSGIHAAIAMQPDQDSFTFNSAFTVNGSR
;
A
#
# COMPACT_ATOMS: atom_id res chain seq x y z
N MET A 1 -40.74 -22.91 29.61
CA MET A 1 -39.60 -23.10 28.69
C MET A 1 -39.39 -21.85 27.80
N ILE A 2 -39.13 -20.69 28.39
CA ILE A 2 -38.92 -19.42 27.63
C ILE A 2 -37.53 -18.81 27.83
N PRO A 3 -36.61 -19.29 28.70
CA PRO A 3 -35.41 -18.54 29.00
C PRO A 3 -34.36 -18.56 27.91
N ASN A 4 -34.27 -19.58 27.06
CA ASN A 4 -33.12 -19.78 26.18
C ASN A 4 -33.12 -18.83 24.96
N LEU A 5 -34.25 -18.50 24.39
CA LEU A 5 -34.36 -17.55 23.27
C LEU A 5 -34.04 -16.11 23.72
N LEU A 6 -34.57 -15.69 24.88
CA LEU A 6 -34.33 -14.37 25.43
C LEU A 6 -32.86 -14.16 25.81
N ILE A 7 -32.21 -15.22 26.33
CA ILE A 7 -30.76 -15.15 26.64
C ILE A 7 -29.93 -15.07 25.37
N GLN A 8 -30.28 -15.82 24.32
CA GLN A 8 -29.58 -15.75 23.03
C GLN A 8 -29.74 -14.39 22.38
N ASP A 9 -30.92 -13.80 22.41
CA ASP A 9 -31.16 -12.45 21.88
C ASP A 9 -30.41 -11.39 22.67
N LEU A 10 -30.34 -11.51 24.01
CA LEU A 10 -29.54 -10.61 24.84
C LEU A 10 -28.04 -10.72 24.55
N VAL A 11 -27.53 -11.95 24.36
CA VAL A 11 -26.12 -12.17 24.01
C VAL A 11 -25.78 -11.57 22.65
N ARG A 12 -26.64 -11.80 21.64
CA ARG A 12 -26.46 -11.20 20.30
C ARG A 12 -26.50 -9.67 20.34
N SER A 13 -27.46 -9.10 21.09
CA SER A 13 -27.57 -7.65 21.25
C SER A 13 -26.33 -7.06 21.92
N ARG A 14 -25.77 -7.72 22.95
CA ARG A 14 -24.54 -7.28 23.61
C ARG A 14 -23.32 -7.38 22.69
N GLN A 15 -23.19 -8.45 21.91
CA GLN A 15 -22.13 -8.62 20.94
C GLN A 15 -22.19 -7.55 19.83
N SER A 16 -23.40 -7.20 19.38
CA SER A 16 -23.60 -6.13 18.40
C SER A 16 -23.19 -4.77 18.95
N LEU A 17 -23.62 -4.44 20.19
CA LEU A 17 -23.23 -3.21 20.88
C LEU A 17 -21.72 -3.12 21.16
N GLU A 18 -21.10 -4.24 21.50
CA GLU A 18 -19.64 -4.31 21.68
C GLU A 18 -18.92 -3.97 20.37
N ALA A 19 -19.29 -4.64 19.26
CA ALA A 19 -18.68 -4.40 17.95
C ALA A 19 -18.90 -2.95 17.48
N GLU A 20 -20.11 -2.40 17.66
CA GLU A 20 -20.43 -1.02 17.32
C GLU A 20 -19.61 -0.01 18.15
N THR A 21 -19.50 -0.23 19.46
CA THR A 21 -18.72 0.64 20.35
C THR A 21 -17.22 0.55 20.04
N GLN A 22 -16.71 -0.65 19.75
CA GLN A 22 -15.32 -0.83 19.32
C GLN A 22 -15.05 -0.11 18.00
N MET A 23 -15.95 -0.22 17.00
CA MET A 23 -15.84 0.53 15.74
C MET A 23 -15.89 2.04 15.98
N GLU A 24 -16.73 2.52 16.89
CA GLU A 24 -16.80 3.95 17.23
C GLU A 24 -15.50 4.47 17.87
N ILE A 25 -14.91 3.71 18.80
CA ILE A 25 -13.61 4.03 19.38
C ILE A 25 -12.51 4.01 18.29
N ALA A 26 -12.58 3.04 17.39
CA ALA A 26 -11.62 2.84 16.31
C ALA A 26 -11.72 3.87 15.20
N SER A 27 -12.93 4.43 14.95
CA SER A 27 -13.19 5.33 13.83
C SER A 27 -12.34 6.61 13.85
N GLY A 28 -11.98 7.08 15.03
CA GLY A 28 -11.09 8.23 15.21
C GLY A 28 -9.59 7.90 15.16
N TRP A 29 -9.22 6.62 15.08
CA TRP A 29 -7.82 6.19 15.13
C TRP A 29 -7.37 5.47 13.86
N GLY A 30 -8.18 4.59 13.32
CA GLY A 30 -7.96 3.81 12.10
C GLY A 30 -8.40 2.36 12.24
N PRO A 31 -8.80 1.72 11.15
CA PRO A 31 -9.14 0.30 11.14
C PRO A 31 -7.88 -0.57 11.20
N ARG A 32 -8.09 -1.89 11.21
CA ARG A 32 -7.00 -2.86 11.05
C ARG A 32 -6.24 -2.61 9.74
N GLN A 33 -4.92 -2.47 9.82
CA GLN A 33 -4.08 -2.13 8.67
C GLN A 33 -3.53 -3.37 7.97
N LYS A 34 -3.49 -3.29 6.64
CA LYS A 34 -2.74 -4.19 5.77
C LYS A 34 -1.82 -3.34 4.90
N ILE A 35 -0.53 -3.69 4.87
CA ILE A 35 0.50 -3.00 4.08
C ILE A 35 1.03 -3.98 3.04
N ILE A 36 1.16 -3.53 1.80
CA ILE A 36 1.58 -4.31 0.64
C ILE A 36 2.59 -3.50 -0.16
N GLY A 37 3.65 -4.11 -0.63
CA GLY A 37 4.69 -3.48 -1.43
C GLY A 37 5.94 -3.16 -0.63
N PRO A 38 6.83 -2.29 -1.15
CA PRO A 38 6.62 -1.44 -2.34
C PRO A 38 6.61 -2.21 -3.66
N VAL A 39 5.96 -1.64 -4.67
CA VAL A 39 5.94 -2.15 -6.05
C VAL A 39 6.38 -1.04 -6.97
N LEU A 40 7.35 -1.32 -7.84
CA LEU A 40 7.78 -0.41 -8.90
C LEU A 40 6.99 -0.72 -10.16
N SER A 41 6.32 0.27 -10.71
CA SER A 41 5.55 0.23 -11.96
C SER A 41 6.27 1.03 -13.03
N ILE A 42 6.60 0.40 -14.17
CA ILE A 42 7.30 1.03 -15.30
C ILE A 42 6.40 0.94 -16.52
N PRO A 43 5.86 2.06 -17.01
CA PRO A 43 5.07 2.07 -18.24
C PRO A 43 5.96 1.83 -19.46
N TYR A 44 5.41 1.16 -20.48
CA TYR A 44 6.07 0.96 -21.77
C TYR A 44 5.05 0.89 -22.91
N ILE A 45 5.50 1.15 -24.12
CA ILE A 45 4.70 1.19 -25.34
C ILE A 45 5.06 0.00 -26.21
N GLU A 46 4.05 -0.71 -26.71
CA GLU A 46 4.18 -1.72 -27.76
C GLU A 46 3.46 -1.27 -29.02
N GLU A 47 4.11 -1.50 -30.16
CA GLU A 47 3.52 -1.34 -31.49
C GLU A 47 3.25 -2.71 -32.09
N LEU A 48 1.97 -3.09 -32.13
CA LEU A 48 1.54 -4.38 -32.66
C LEU A 48 1.16 -4.24 -34.13
N PRO A 49 1.81 -4.96 -35.06
CA PRO A 49 1.39 -5.01 -36.45
C PRO A 49 0.04 -5.71 -36.56
N GLY A 50 -0.90 -5.10 -37.30
CA GLY A 50 -2.22 -5.63 -37.58
C GLY A 50 -2.55 -5.56 -39.09
N ASP A 51 -3.59 -6.23 -39.49
CA ASP A 51 -4.01 -6.27 -40.94
C ASP A 51 -4.43 -4.90 -41.48
N ASP A 52 -4.94 -4.02 -40.59
CA ASP A 52 -5.41 -2.67 -40.94
C ASP A 52 -4.44 -1.55 -40.50
N GLY A 53 -3.22 -1.89 -40.10
CA GLY A 53 -2.21 -0.94 -39.61
C GLY A 53 -1.56 -1.34 -38.30
N THR A 54 -0.83 -0.40 -37.67
CA THR A 54 -0.17 -0.59 -36.39
C THR A 54 -1.05 -0.11 -35.25
N SER A 55 -1.23 -0.96 -34.24
CA SER A 55 -1.90 -0.60 -32.97
C SER A 55 -0.85 -0.25 -31.90
N ILE A 56 -1.00 0.91 -31.27
CA ILE A 56 -0.15 1.38 -30.18
C ILE A 56 -0.86 1.06 -28.85
N ILE A 57 -0.21 0.28 -28.00
CA ILE A 57 -0.76 -0.11 -26.70
C ILE A 57 0.25 0.25 -25.61
N GLN A 58 -0.24 0.91 -24.57
CA GLN A 58 0.57 1.18 -23.36
C GLN A 58 0.34 0.06 -22.34
N HIS A 59 1.42 -0.48 -21.83
CA HIS A 59 1.47 -1.49 -20.78
C HIS A 59 2.22 -0.98 -19.56
N VAL A 60 2.12 -1.72 -18.45
CA VAL A 60 2.87 -1.45 -17.23
C VAL A 60 3.57 -2.73 -16.78
N LEU A 61 4.90 -2.70 -16.72
CA LEU A 61 5.69 -3.75 -16.11
C LEU A 61 5.82 -3.47 -14.60
N ARG A 62 5.48 -4.46 -13.79
CA ARG A 62 5.55 -4.36 -12.34
C ARG A 62 6.72 -5.18 -11.81
N VAL A 63 7.52 -4.54 -10.96
CA VAL A 63 8.75 -5.11 -10.41
C VAL A 63 8.64 -5.11 -8.89
N LEU A 64 8.94 -6.25 -8.28
CA LEU A 64 9.07 -6.36 -6.83
C LEU A 64 10.52 -6.15 -6.42
N PRO A 65 10.79 -5.69 -5.19
CA PRO A 65 12.15 -5.58 -4.68
C PRO A 65 12.87 -6.93 -4.74
N LYS A 66 14.14 -6.93 -5.12
CA LYS A 66 15.02 -8.09 -5.03
C LYS A 66 15.29 -8.48 -3.58
N THR A 67 15.53 -7.45 -2.76
CA THR A 67 15.69 -7.58 -1.31
C THR A 67 14.86 -6.51 -0.63
N MET A 68 14.27 -6.87 0.52
CA MET A 68 13.48 -5.95 1.32
C MET A 68 13.65 -6.32 2.79
N ASN A 69 13.97 -5.31 3.60
CA ASN A 69 13.96 -5.40 5.05
C ASN A 69 12.85 -4.49 5.58
N ILE A 70 12.13 -4.98 6.56
CA ILE A 70 11.06 -4.22 7.23
C ILE A 70 11.27 -4.32 8.72
N ASP A 71 11.53 -3.18 9.35
CA ASP A 71 11.56 -3.04 10.79
C ASP A 71 10.26 -2.39 11.26
N ILE A 72 9.59 -3.03 12.23
CA ILE A 72 8.29 -2.57 12.72
C ILE A 72 8.36 -2.37 14.23
N LYS A 73 8.07 -1.15 14.67
CA LYS A 73 7.87 -0.83 16.09
C LYS A 73 6.40 -0.61 16.38
N LEU A 74 5.82 -1.46 17.19
CA LEU A 74 4.41 -1.41 17.58
C LEU A 74 4.27 -0.83 18.98
N THR A 75 3.44 0.20 19.11
CA THR A 75 3.02 0.77 20.39
C THR A 75 1.52 0.60 20.53
N THR A 76 1.06 0.02 21.61
CA THR A 76 -0.36 -0.22 21.87
C THR A 76 -0.87 0.64 23.02
N GLN A 77 -2.14 1.02 22.96
CA GLN A 77 -2.86 1.66 24.05
C GLN A 77 -4.29 1.10 24.13
N GLU A 78 -4.78 0.95 25.34
CA GLU A 78 -6.18 0.59 25.57
C GLU A 78 -7.02 1.86 25.71
N ARG A 79 -8.16 1.87 25.03
CA ARG A 79 -9.19 2.88 25.22
C ARG A 79 -10.48 2.23 25.64
N GLN A 80 -11.05 2.77 26.72
CA GLN A 80 -12.30 2.29 27.29
C GLN A 80 -13.43 3.29 27.04
N LYS A 81 -14.59 2.80 26.62
CA LYS A 81 -15.84 3.52 26.52
C LYS A 81 -16.93 2.69 27.20
N SER A 82 -17.47 3.19 28.32
CA SER A 82 -18.39 2.42 29.18
C SER A 82 -17.72 1.13 29.69
N ILE A 83 -18.32 -0.02 29.41
CA ILE A 83 -17.82 -1.35 29.77
C ILE A 83 -16.94 -1.99 28.69
N TYR A 84 -16.81 -1.34 27.51
CA TYR A 84 -16.12 -1.89 26.37
C TYR A 84 -14.71 -1.30 26.23
N THR A 85 -13.75 -2.16 25.88
CA THR A 85 -12.35 -1.80 25.67
C THR A 85 -11.96 -2.07 24.23
N ALA A 86 -11.32 -1.11 23.58
CA ALA A 86 -10.68 -1.28 22.29
C ALA A 86 -9.17 -1.15 22.43
N ILE A 87 -8.45 -2.01 21.71
CA ILE A 87 -6.98 -1.92 21.60
C ILE A 87 -6.66 -1.11 20.37
N LEU A 88 -6.02 0.03 20.59
CA LEU A 88 -5.50 0.89 19.55
C LEU A 88 -4.00 0.66 19.44
N TYR A 89 -3.44 0.83 18.24
CA TYR A 89 -2.01 0.72 18.05
C TYR A 89 -1.50 1.78 17.07
N GLN A 90 -0.24 2.13 17.26
CA GLN A 90 0.57 2.90 16.33
C GLN A 90 1.70 1.98 15.89
N SER A 91 1.87 1.83 14.57
CA SER A 91 2.88 0.99 13.96
C SER A 91 3.82 1.85 13.13
N ALA A 92 5.04 2.04 13.62
CA ALA A 92 6.11 2.71 12.90
C ALA A 92 6.86 1.67 12.05
N HIS A 93 7.01 1.95 10.77
CA HIS A 93 7.64 1.09 9.77
C HIS A 93 8.86 1.77 9.21
N GLU A 94 9.97 1.05 9.15
CA GLU A 94 11.15 1.39 8.35
C GLU A 94 11.30 0.30 7.29
N VAL A 95 11.22 0.70 6.02
CA VAL A 95 11.25 -0.22 4.87
C VAL A 95 12.39 0.17 3.96
N ASN A 96 13.33 -0.73 3.76
CA ASN A 96 14.46 -0.49 2.88
C ASN A 96 14.77 -1.72 2.02
N GLY A 97 15.45 -1.53 0.90
CA GLY A 97 15.80 -2.62 0.03
C GLY A 97 16.39 -2.18 -1.30
N VAL A 98 16.38 -3.12 -2.24
CA VAL A 98 16.96 -2.93 -3.58
C VAL A 98 15.95 -3.40 -4.62
N PHE A 99 15.75 -2.61 -5.65
CA PHE A 99 15.11 -3.03 -6.89
C PHE A 99 16.20 -3.34 -7.92
N ASP A 100 16.13 -4.51 -8.56
CA ASP A 100 16.84 -4.76 -9.81
C ASP A 100 15.97 -4.27 -10.95
N LEU A 101 16.56 -3.45 -11.83
CA LEU A 101 15.83 -2.98 -13.01
C LEU A 101 15.72 -4.09 -14.07
N PRO A 102 14.56 -4.21 -14.69
CA PRO A 102 14.37 -5.19 -15.73
C PRO A 102 15.17 -4.81 -16.97
N LYS A 103 15.88 -5.79 -17.52
CA LYS A 103 16.53 -5.63 -18.83
C LYS A 103 15.47 -5.39 -19.91
N PRO A 104 15.78 -4.70 -21.02
CA PRO A 104 14.83 -4.48 -22.11
C PRO A 104 14.17 -5.76 -22.64
N SER A 105 14.85 -6.90 -22.58
CA SER A 105 14.29 -8.21 -22.95
C SER A 105 13.14 -8.73 -22.06
N ARG A 106 12.90 -8.11 -20.92
CA ARG A 106 11.77 -8.45 -20.01
C ARG A 106 10.46 -7.76 -20.42
N PHE A 107 10.57 -6.74 -21.26
CA PHE A 107 9.42 -6.08 -21.88
C PHE A 107 8.95 -6.88 -23.10
N GLY A 108 7.81 -6.54 -23.67
CA GLY A 108 7.24 -7.26 -24.81
C GLY A 108 8.14 -7.23 -26.05
N LYS A 109 7.96 -8.20 -26.96
CA LYS A 109 8.72 -8.30 -28.19
C LYS A 109 8.57 -7.07 -29.11
N TYR A 110 7.43 -6.42 -29.04
CA TYR A 110 7.08 -5.26 -29.87
C TYR A 110 7.22 -3.94 -29.12
N THR A 111 7.98 -3.93 -28.01
CA THR A 111 8.25 -2.73 -27.24
C THR A 111 9.07 -1.76 -28.06
N THR A 112 8.55 -0.56 -28.27
CA THR A 112 9.22 0.54 -28.98
C THR A 112 9.79 1.58 -28.03
N ASP A 113 9.15 1.76 -26.87
CA ASP A 113 9.60 2.73 -25.88
C ASP A 113 9.34 2.25 -24.44
N ILE A 114 10.26 2.55 -23.53
CA ILE A 114 10.15 2.30 -22.10
C ILE A 114 10.21 3.65 -21.39
N LEU A 115 9.10 4.02 -20.76
CA LEU A 115 8.91 5.36 -20.15
C LEU A 115 9.52 5.41 -18.75
N TRP A 116 10.84 5.39 -18.66
CA TRP A 116 11.58 5.38 -17.40
C TRP A 116 11.31 6.58 -16.51
N GLU A 117 11.09 7.74 -17.12
CA GLU A 117 10.75 8.99 -16.42
C GLU A 117 9.34 8.98 -15.82
N ASN A 118 8.50 8.04 -16.26
CA ASN A 118 7.12 7.88 -15.77
C ASN A 118 6.98 6.71 -14.79
N ALA A 119 8.10 6.21 -14.28
CA ALA A 119 8.08 5.13 -13.29
C ALA A 119 7.45 5.61 -11.97
N VAL A 120 6.73 4.70 -11.30
CA VAL A 120 6.03 4.98 -10.05
C VAL A 120 6.34 3.90 -9.04
N ILE A 121 6.58 4.29 -7.79
CA ILE A 121 6.61 3.35 -6.66
C ILE A 121 5.32 3.50 -5.86
N ASP A 122 4.62 2.38 -5.64
CA ASP A 122 3.41 2.28 -4.85
C ASP A 122 3.64 1.52 -3.55
N ILE A 123 3.02 1.98 -2.46
CA ILE A 123 2.85 1.23 -1.22
C ILE A 123 1.34 1.15 -0.93
N GLY A 124 0.80 -0.06 -0.98
CA GLY A 124 -0.59 -0.31 -0.62
C GLY A 124 -0.78 -0.24 0.90
N ILE A 125 -1.73 0.57 1.35
CA ILE A 125 -2.12 0.72 2.76
C ILE A 125 -3.63 0.69 2.81
N SER A 126 -4.21 -0.26 3.54
CA SER A 126 -5.67 -0.49 3.53
C SER A 126 -6.51 0.74 3.95
N ALA A 127 -5.94 1.62 4.77
CA ALA A 127 -6.51 2.91 5.10
C ALA A 127 -5.39 3.97 5.14
N ALA A 128 -5.06 4.55 3.99
CA ALA A 128 -4.02 5.58 3.87
C ALA A 128 -4.33 6.85 4.70
N SER A 129 -5.62 7.08 5.02
CA SER A 129 -6.05 8.14 5.95
C SER A 129 -5.55 7.96 7.39
N SER A 130 -5.07 6.77 7.75
CA SER A 130 -4.51 6.46 9.07
C SER A 130 -3.00 6.74 9.17
N LEU A 131 -2.37 7.25 8.11
CA LEU A 131 -1.00 7.76 8.16
C LEU A 131 -0.91 8.97 9.07
N ASP A 132 0.09 8.95 9.95
CA ASP A 132 0.29 9.99 10.97
C ASP A 132 0.88 11.27 10.39
N SER A 133 1.60 11.17 9.28
CA SER A 133 2.30 12.30 8.64
C SER A 133 2.54 12.07 7.15
N VAL A 134 3.06 13.10 6.50
CA VAL A 134 3.52 13.02 5.10
C VAL A 134 4.67 12.03 4.99
N VAL A 135 4.54 11.07 4.07
CA VAL A 135 5.54 10.04 3.82
C VAL A 135 6.46 10.48 2.68
N TYR A 136 7.72 10.11 2.82
CA TYR A 136 8.73 10.27 1.77
C TYR A 136 9.40 8.93 1.51
N ILE A 137 9.80 8.74 0.27
CA ILE A 137 10.68 7.64 -0.14
C ILE A 137 11.98 8.21 -0.71
N GLU A 138 13.10 7.66 -0.28
CA GLU A 138 14.40 7.93 -0.85
C GLU A 138 14.74 6.85 -1.87
N VAL A 139 15.09 7.25 -3.08
CA VAL A 139 15.46 6.36 -4.19
C VAL A 139 16.77 6.87 -4.75
N ALA A 140 17.82 6.05 -4.72
CA ALA A 140 19.15 6.43 -5.24
C ALA A 140 19.62 7.82 -4.73
N GLU A 141 19.47 8.05 -3.41
CA GLU A 141 19.84 9.30 -2.72
C GLU A 141 18.93 10.51 -3.01
N GLN A 142 17.91 10.36 -3.85
CA GLN A 142 16.93 11.40 -4.13
C GLN A 142 15.65 11.14 -3.32
N ARG A 143 15.11 12.19 -2.70
CA ARG A 143 13.92 12.12 -1.86
C ARG A 143 12.68 12.55 -2.62
N TYR A 144 11.68 11.67 -2.65
CA TYR A 144 10.39 11.90 -3.28
C TYR A 144 9.28 11.93 -2.23
N LYS A 145 8.35 12.88 -2.38
CA LYS A 145 7.14 12.90 -1.56
C LYS A 145 6.17 11.88 -2.10
N MET A 146 5.60 11.07 -1.21
CA MET A 146 4.52 10.15 -1.57
C MET A 146 3.17 10.86 -1.49
N GLU A 147 2.36 10.69 -2.51
CA GLU A 147 1.02 11.23 -2.63
C GLU A 147 -0.02 10.20 -2.21
N SER A 148 -1.18 10.68 -1.72
CA SER A 148 -2.28 9.80 -1.32
C SER A 148 -2.98 9.20 -2.53
N GLY A 149 -3.39 7.95 -2.42
CA GLY A 149 -3.99 7.15 -3.47
C GLY A 149 -2.94 6.27 -4.16
N PRO A 150 -3.31 5.11 -4.66
CA PRO A 150 -2.44 4.28 -5.49
C PRO A 150 -2.35 4.86 -6.91
N SER A 151 -1.24 4.65 -7.60
CA SER A 151 -1.11 4.97 -9.02
C SER A 151 -1.98 4.05 -9.90
N ASP A 152 -2.23 2.84 -9.42
CA ASP A 152 -3.10 1.84 -10.07
C ASP A 152 -4.09 1.24 -9.07
N SER A 153 -5.34 1.67 -9.17
CA SER A 153 -6.44 1.20 -8.33
C SER A 153 -6.84 -0.27 -8.57
N GLN A 154 -6.40 -0.89 -9.66
CA GLN A 154 -6.65 -2.31 -9.92
C GLN A 154 -5.82 -3.22 -9.01
N ILE A 155 -4.66 -2.74 -8.53
CA ILE A 155 -3.77 -3.50 -7.65
C ILE A 155 -3.99 -3.15 -6.19
N PHE A 156 -4.07 -1.86 -5.92
CA PHE A 156 -4.22 -1.34 -4.56
C PHE A 156 -5.53 -0.57 -4.46
N GLY A 157 -6.45 -1.00 -3.62
CA GLY A 157 -7.68 -0.25 -3.36
C GLY A 157 -7.42 1.07 -2.61
N SER A 158 -6.30 1.16 -1.89
CA SER A 158 -5.84 2.35 -1.15
C SER A 158 -4.33 2.27 -0.94
N GLY A 159 -3.67 3.40 -0.79
CA GLY A 159 -2.22 3.45 -0.60
C GLY A 159 -1.63 4.83 -0.82
N ILE A 160 -0.34 4.85 -1.06
CA ILE A 160 0.45 6.03 -1.39
C ILE A 160 1.38 5.70 -2.56
N HIS A 161 1.70 6.69 -3.37
CA HIS A 161 2.60 6.53 -4.51
C HIS A 161 3.55 7.71 -4.67
N ALA A 162 4.65 7.47 -5.37
CA ALA A 162 5.57 8.53 -5.79
C ALA A 162 6.00 8.30 -7.24
N ALA A 163 5.88 9.32 -8.07
CA ALA A 163 6.50 9.34 -9.39
C ALA A 163 8.02 9.54 -9.22
N ILE A 164 8.80 8.67 -9.84
CA ILE A 164 10.26 8.69 -9.76
C ILE A 164 10.85 8.76 -11.16
N ALA A 165 11.81 9.67 -11.37
CA ALA A 165 12.55 9.72 -12.63
C ALA A 165 13.71 8.72 -12.57
N MET A 166 13.70 7.73 -13.47
CA MET A 166 14.74 6.72 -13.55
C MET A 166 15.62 6.90 -14.77
N GLN A 167 16.85 6.40 -14.68
CA GLN A 167 17.80 6.39 -15.80
C GLN A 167 17.87 4.98 -16.41
N PRO A 168 17.86 4.85 -17.73
CA PRO A 168 17.83 3.56 -18.40
C PRO A 168 19.13 2.74 -18.27
N ASP A 169 20.23 3.35 -17.86
CA ASP A 169 21.56 2.77 -17.72
C ASP A 169 21.85 2.20 -16.31
N GLN A 170 20.91 2.30 -15.40
CA GLN A 170 21.03 1.72 -14.06
C GLN A 170 20.60 0.24 -14.07
N ASP A 171 21.38 -0.63 -13.43
CA ASP A 171 21.01 -2.02 -13.23
C ASP A 171 20.14 -2.24 -11.97
N SER A 172 20.32 -1.39 -10.97
CA SER A 172 19.60 -1.48 -9.70
C SER A 172 19.64 -0.16 -8.95
N PHE A 173 18.75 0.01 -7.98
CA PHE A 173 18.78 1.13 -7.05
C PHE A 173 18.30 0.71 -5.65
N THR A 174 18.78 1.42 -4.64
CA THR A 174 18.30 1.29 -3.26
C THR A 174 17.10 2.18 -3.02
N PHE A 175 16.23 1.74 -2.13
CA PHE A 175 15.16 2.57 -1.62
C PHE A 175 15.10 2.50 -0.10
N ASN A 176 14.62 3.58 0.52
CA ASN A 176 14.33 3.67 1.94
C ASN A 176 13.08 4.53 2.17
N SER A 177 12.19 4.08 3.04
CA SER A 177 11.01 4.85 3.45
C SER A 177 10.70 4.56 4.91
N ALA A 178 10.26 5.59 5.63
CA ALA A 178 9.75 5.45 6.99
C ALA A 178 8.38 6.12 7.09
N PHE A 179 7.44 5.41 7.72
CA PHE A 179 6.09 5.91 7.93
C PHE A 179 5.44 5.26 9.15
N THR A 180 4.44 5.93 9.68
CA THR A 180 3.67 5.46 10.83
C THR A 180 2.20 5.39 10.47
N VAL A 181 1.57 4.27 10.79
CA VAL A 181 0.13 4.06 10.61
C VAL A 181 -0.55 3.79 11.95
N ASN A 182 -1.74 4.33 12.10
CA ASN A 182 -2.62 4.08 13.22
C ASN A 182 -3.59 2.95 12.87
N GLY A 183 -4.00 2.16 13.87
CA GLY A 183 -4.96 1.10 13.66
C GLY A 183 -5.59 0.62 14.95
N SER A 184 -6.60 -0.26 14.81
CA SER A 184 -7.36 -0.84 15.91
C SER A 184 -7.58 -2.33 15.73
N ARG A 185 -7.90 -3.00 16.84
CA ARG A 185 -8.25 -4.43 16.90
C ARG A 185 -9.46 -4.63 17.77
#